data_7f3412b6288f73034d106ec8c91fefc2
#
_entry.id   7f3412b6288f73034d106ec8c91fefc2
#
_cell.length_a   1.000
_cell.length_b   1.000
_cell.length_c   1.000
_cell.angle_alpha   90.00
_cell.angle_beta   90.00
_cell.angle_gamma   90.00
#
_symmetry.space_group_name_H-M   'P 1'
#
loop_
_entity.id
_entity.type
_entity.pdbx_description
1 polymer ?
#
loop_
_entity_poly.entity_id
_entity_poly.type
_entity_poly.pdbx_seq_one_letter_code
_entity_poly.pdbx_strand_id
1 'polypeptide(L)'
;LTQTQLVDLAAGQPTSDKAGAALHASADGKFLYVSNRGTANQLVVFAIDPATGQLKELQKRSVDGDHPREFSLDPSGKFLLIANQKSNQIVVVERDAKTGLLGKTVQKLPMDAPSDLKFLVRQ
;
A
#
# COMPACT_ATOMS: atom_id res chain seq x y z
N LEU A 1 -22.92 1.05 -13.13
CA LEU A 1 -22.14 1.16 -11.89
C LEU A 1 -22.67 2.30 -11.04
N THR A 2 -22.76 2.05 -9.74
CA THR A 2 -23.15 3.05 -8.76
C THR A 2 -22.00 3.29 -7.80
N GLN A 3 -21.60 4.58 -7.61
CA GLN A 3 -20.62 4.93 -6.62
C GLN A 3 -21.21 4.73 -5.22
N THR A 4 -20.56 3.89 -4.39
CA THR A 4 -21.02 3.58 -3.03
C THR A 4 -20.27 4.37 -1.96
N GLN A 5 -19.04 4.81 -2.28
CA GLN A 5 -18.20 5.55 -1.34
C GLN A 5 -17.13 6.35 -2.10
N LEU A 6 -16.77 7.49 -1.55
CA LEU A 6 -15.61 8.28 -1.97
C LEU A 6 -14.71 8.50 -0.74
N VAL A 7 -13.42 8.15 -0.86
CA VAL A 7 -12.45 8.29 0.23
C VAL A 7 -11.33 9.22 -0.21
N ASP A 8 -11.05 10.24 0.59
CA ASP A 8 -9.89 11.12 0.41
C ASP A 8 -8.71 10.55 1.20
N LEU A 9 -7.61 10.20 0.51
CA LEU A 9 -6.42 9.60 1.13
C LEU A 9 -5.72 10.54 2.11
N ALA A 10 -5.93 11.83 1.98
CA ALA A 10 -5.24 12.84 2.78
C ALA A 10 -6.21 13.98 3.14
N ALA A 11 -7.36 13.63 3.75
CA ALA A 11 -8.38 14.59 4.14
C ALA A 11 -7.78 15.68 5.06
N GLY A 12 -8.08 16.93 4.74
CA GLY A 12 -7.57 18.07 5.49
C GLY A 12 -6.11 18.44 5.20
N GLN A 13 -5.42 17.72 4.33
CA GLN A 13 -4.03 17.99 3.95
C GLN A 13 -3.94 18.76 2.63
N PRO A 14 -2.80 19.41 2.34
CA PRO A 14 -2.58 20.10 1.07
C PRO A 14 -2.71 19.16 -0.14
N THR A 15 -3.04 19.73 -1.30
CA THR A 15 -3.16 18.98 -2.55
C THR A 15 -1.86 18.23 -2.91
N SER A 16 -0.69 18.76 -2.54
CA SER A 16 0.61 18.10 -2.74
C SER A 16 0.70 16.71 -2.08
N ASP A 17 -0.11 16.46 -1.04
CA ASP A 17 -0.15 15.18 -0.34
C ASP A 17 -1.13 14.18 -0.96
N LYS A 18 -1.78 14.55 -2.08
CA LYS A 18 -2.87 13.76 -2.68
C LYS A 18 -2.45 13.25 -4.06
N ALA A 19 -1.79 12.12 -4.08
CA ALA A 19 -1.30 11.54 -5.33
C ALA A 19 -1.36 10.00 -5.27
N GLY A 20 -2.57 9.46 -5.30
CA GLY A 20 -2.78 8.01 -5.35
C GLY A 20 -2.08 7.37 -6.56
N ALA A 21 -1.51 6.19 -6.38
CA ALA A 21 -0.82 5.47 -7.45
C ALA A 21 -1.36 4.05 -7.62
N ALA A 22 -1.03 3.13 -6.73
CA ALA A 22 -1.43 1.74 -6.81
C ALA A 22 -2.43 1.40 -5.71
N LEU A 23 -3.27 0.39 -5.97
CA LEU A 23 -4.13 -0.18 -4.94
C LEU A 23 -4.22 -1.69 -5.13
N HIS A 24 -4.17 -2.43 -4.01
CA HIS A 24 -4.29 -3.88 -3.99
C HIS A 24 -5.09 -4.35 -2.77
N ALA A 25 -5.99 -5.29 -2.99
CA ALA A 25 -6.69 -5.97 -1.90
C ALA A 25 -5.87 -7.18 -1.41
N SER A 26 -6.02 -7.52 -0.13
CA SER A 26 -5.50 -8.78 0.39
C SER A 26 -6.24 -9.96 -0.24
N ALA A 27 -5.57 -11.13 -0.27
CA ALA A 27 -6.13 -12.34 -0.91
C ALA A 27 -7.45 -12.78 -0.26
N ASP A 28 -7.63 -12.53 1.04
CA ASP A 28 -8.86 -12.85 1.77
C ASP A 28 -9.98 -11.82 1.57
N GLY A 29 -9.71 -10.73 0.86
CA GLY A 29 -10.69 -9.66 0.59
C GLY A 29 -11.04 -8.77 1.77
N LYS A 30 -10.30 -8.87 2.88
CA LYS A 30 -10.61 -8.13 4.11
C LYS A 30 -9.96 -6.76 4.21
N PHE A 31 -8.89 -6.53 3.46
CA PHE A 31 -8.10 -5.31 3.55
C PHE A 31 -7.76 -4.75 2.18
N LEU A 32 -7.69 -3.44 2.08
CA LEU A 32 -7.26 -2.71 0.90
C LEU A 32 -6.07 -1.82 1.26
N TYR A 33 -5.06 -1.84 0.41
CA TYR A 33 -3.85 -1.02 0.53
C TYR A 33 -3.78 -0.06 -0.64
N VAL A 34 -3.46 1.20 -0.36
CA VAL A 34 -3.36 2.25 -1.39
C VAL A 34 -2.06 3.01 -1.17
N SER A 35 -1.27 3.16 -2.23
CA SER A 35 -0.09 4.03 -2.15
C SER A 35 -0.46 5.47 -2.45
N ASN A 36 0.05 6.39 -1.64
CA ASN A 36 -0.11 7.82 -1.81
C ASN A 36 1.28 8.47 -1.95
N ARG A 37 1.55 8.99 -3.14
CA ARG A 37 2.80 9.68 -3.50
C ARG A 37 2.76 11.14 -3.04
N GLY A 38 3.26 12.03 -3.86
CA GLY A 38 3.35 13.46 -3.55
C GLY A 38 4.34 13.69 -2.42
N THR A 39 3.99 14.51 -1.46
CA THR A 39 4.78 14.74 -0.25
C THR A 39 4.41 13.79 0.90
N ALA A 40 3.29 13.07 0.78
CA ALA A 40 2.84 12.14 1.81
C ALA A 40 3.72 10.89 1.92
N ASN A 41 4.04 10.26 0.79
CA ASN A 41 4.87 9.06 0.70
C ASN A 41 4.45 7.99 1.71
N GLN A 42 3.20 7.55 1.60
CA GLN A 42 2.55 6.64 2.55
C GLN A 42 1.84 5.49 1.85
N LEU A 43 1.67 4.40 2.58
CA LEU A 43 0.60 3.43 2.33
C LEU A 43 -0.54 3.68 3.31
N VAL A 44 -1.75 3.70 2.79
CA VAL A 44 -2.97 3.80 3.59
C VAL A 44 -3.65 2.44 3.59
N VAL A 45 -3.99 1.95 4.77
CA VAL A 45 -4.60 0.63 4.97
C VAL A 45 -6.07 0.82 5.36
N PHE A 46 -6.95 0.12 4.66
CA PHE A 46 -8.38 0.11 4.93
C PHE A 46 -8.86 -1.30 5.27
N ALA A 47 -9.80 -1.40 6.20
CA ALA A 47 -10.65 -2.59 6.33
C ALA A 47 -11.79 -2.50 5.33
N ILE A 48 -12.18 -3.64 4.75
CA ILE A 48 -13.31 -3.76 3.84
C ILE A 48 -14.45 -4.43 4.60
N ASP A 49 -15.60 -3.75 4.72
CA ASP A 49 -16.79 -4.34 5.31
C ASP A 49 -17.31 -5.46 4.38
N PRO A 50 -17.40 -6.71 4.83
CA PRO A 50 -17.80 -7.82 3.97
C PRO A 50 -19.26 -7.75 3.52
N ALA A 51 -20.12 -7.05 4.24
CA ALA A 51 -21.53 -6.93 3.89
C ALA A 51 -21.80 -5.81 2.90
N THR A 52 -21.09 -4.68 3.01
CA THR A 52 -21.39 -3.46 2.25
C THR A 52 -20.28 -3.06 1.27
N GLY A 53 -19.05 -3.57 1.45
CA GLY A 53 -17.89 -3.14 0.71
C GLY A 53 -17.34 -1.78 1.16
N GLN A 54 -17.91 -1.19 2.20
CA GLN A 54 -17.44 0.09 2.72
C GLN A 54 -16.04 -0.01 3.30
N LEU A 55 -15.24 1.05 3.12
CA LEU A 55 -13.87 1.13 3.58
C LEU A 55 -13.77 1.91 4.89
N LYS A 56 -13.00 1.39 5.82
CA LYS A 56 -12.64 2.08 7.06
C LYS A 56 -11.12 2.19 7.16
N GLU A 57 -10.61 3.40 7.27
CA GLU A 57 -9.17 3.63 7.42
C GLU A 57 -8.66 3.05 8.74
N LEU A 58 -7.58 2.26 8.67
CA LEU A 58 -6.93 1.64 9.81
C LEU A 58 -5.57 2.25 10.12
N GLN A 59 -4.80 2.59 9.08
CA GLN A 59 -3.41 2.98 9.26
C GLN A 59 -2.94 3.85 8.09
N LYS A 60 -2.11 4.83 8.41
CA LYS A 60 -1.23 5.52 7.46
C LYS A 60 0.20 5.19 7.85
N ARG A 61 0.95 4.59 6.95
CA ARG A 61 2.31 4.13 7.23
C ARG A 61 3.26 4.72 6.21
N SER A 62 4.35 5.33 6.69
CA SER A 62 5.43 5.78 5.81
C SER A 62 5.95 4.64 4.94
N VAL A 63 6.33 4.93 3.70
CA VAL A 63 6.97 3.95 2.81
C VAL A 63 8.50 3.88 3.01
N ASP A 64 9.05 4.65 3.95
CA ASP A 64 10.49 4.76 4.23
C ASP A 64 11.30 5.09 2.98
N GLY A 65 10.75 5.92 2.12
CA GLY A 65 11.35 6.32 0.85
C GLY A 65 10.50 7.35 0.15
N ASP A 66 10.74 7.52 -1.15
CA ASP A 66 10.09 8.54 -1.96
C ASP A 66 9.44 7.93 -3.19
N HIS A 67 8.19 8.34 -3.44
CA HIS A 67 7.39 8.01 -4.60
C HIS A 67 7.05 6.51 -4.69
N PRO A 68 6.17 6.01 -3.79
CA PRO A 68 5.72 4.62 -3.84
C PRO A 68 4.82 4.36 -5.06
N ARG A 69 5.45 4.12 -6.20
CA ARG A 69 4.79 3.96 -7.50
C ARG A 69 3.94 2.70 -7.55
N GLU A 70 4.46 1.61 -7.00
CA GLU A 70 3.81 0.32 -6.94
C GLU A 70 4.19 -0.39 -5.64
N PHE A 71 3.37 -1.32 -5.23
CA PHE A 71 3.68 -2.25 -4.15
C PHE A 71 2.99 -3.58 -4.44
N SER A 72 3.41 -4.62 -3.75
CA SER A 72 2.81 -5.94 -3.91
C SER A 72 2.84 -6.70 -2.60
N LEU A 73 1.73 -7.39 -2.28
CA LEU A 73 1.70 -8.32 -1.16
C LEU A 73 2.36 -9.62 -1.60
N ASP A 74 3.25 -10.17 -0.77
CA ASP A 74 3.82 -11.47 -1.08
C ASP A 74 2.76 -12.58 -0.95
N PRO A 75 2.93 -13.73 -1.63
CA PRO A 75 1.93 -14.80 -1.62
C PRO A 75 1.62 -15.36 -0.23
N SER A 76 2.53 -15.27 0.74
CA SER A 76 2.28 -15.70 2.12
C SER A 76 1.37 -14.74 2.88
N GLY A 77 1.24 -13.50 2.42
CA GLY A 77 0.51 -12.44 3.11
C GLY A 77 1.23 -11.85 4.32
N LYS A 78 2.47 -12.28 4.60
CA LYS A 78 3.25 -11.84 5.76
C LYS A 78 4.10 -10.60 5.51
N PHE A 79 4.32 -10.27 4.24
CA PHE A 79 5.16 -9.15 3.83
C PHE A 79 4.49 -8.35 2.72
N LEU A 80 4.90 -7.10 2.60
CA LEU A 80 4.52 -6.22 1.52
C LEU A 80 5.79 -5.54 1.01
N LEU A 81 5.98 -5.55 -0.31
CA LEU A 81 7.13 -4.95 -0.98
C LEU A 81 6.70 -3.65 -1.64
N ILE A 82 7.45 -2.59 -1.42
CA ILE A 82 7.15 -1.24 -1.91
C ILE A 82 8.24 -0.79 -2.88
N ALA A 83 7.84 -0.44 -4.11
CA ALA A 83 8.74 0.14 -5.09
C ALA A 83 8.79 1.66 -4.94
N ASN A 84 9.79 2.15 -4.25
CA ASN A 84 10.02 3.58 -4.06
C ASN A 84 10.87 4.13 -5.21
N GLN A 85 10.19 4.61 -6.25
CA GLN A 85 10.81 4.93 -7.53
C GLN A 85 11.89 6.03 -7.42
N LYS A 86 11.61 7.10 -6.70
CA LYS A 86 12.53 8.25 -6.60
C LYS A 86 13.67 8.06 -5.61
N SER A 87 13.54 7.12 -4.67
CA SER A 87 14.62 6.79 -3.75
C SER A 87 15.40 5.53 -4.17
N ASN A 88 15.11 4.98 -5.34
CA ASN A 88 15.86 3.87 -5.94
C ASN A 88 15.95 2.66 -5.00
N GLN A 89 14.82 2.28 -4.41
CA GLN A 89 14.77 1.17 -3.45
C GLN A 89 13.50 0.37 -3.58
N ILE A 90 13.61 -0.92 -3.27
CA ILE A 90 12.48 -1.73 -2.84
C ILE A 90 12.57 -1.88 -1.32
N VAL A 91 11.49 -1.55 -0.63
CA VAL A 91 11.38 -1.66 0.83
C VAL A 91 10.45 -2.82 1.15
N VAL A 92 10.89 -3.72 2.03
CA VAL A 92 10.09 -4.86 2.50
C VAL A 92 9.62 -4.57 3.90
N VAL A 93 8.30 -4.61 4.11
CA VAL A 93 7.69 -4.39 5.43
C VAL A 93 6.92 -5.62 5.88
N GLU A 94 6.86 -5.83 7.18
CA GLU A 94 6.03 -6.87 7.78
C GLU A 94 4.54 -6.54 7.64
N ARG A 95 3.73 -7.56 7.51
CA ARG A 95 2.26 -7.45 7.50
C ARG A 95 1.66 -8.47 8.45
N ASP A 96 0.74 -8.02 9.29
CA ASP A 96 -0.08 -8.91 10.11
C ASP A 96 -1.30 -9.36 9.30
N ALA A 97 -1.38 -10.66 9.01
CA ALA A 97 -2.46 -11.21 8.19
C ALA A 97 -3.84 -11.16 8.88
N LYS A 98 -3.88 -11.08 10.21
CA LYS A 98 -5.13 -11.01 10.96
C LYS A 98 -5.69 -9.60 11.04
N THR A 99 -4.84 -8.61 11.30
CA THR A 99 -5.24 -7.22 11.48
C THR A 99 -5.12 -6.40 10.22
N GLY A 100 -4.36 -6.87 9.23
CA GLY A 100 -4.03 -6.15 8.00
C GLY A 100 -3.00 -5.05 8.19
N LEU A 101 -2.56 -4.79 9.42
CA LEU A 101 -1.65 -3.69 9.70
C LEU A 101 -0.23 -3.98 9.23
N LEU A 102 0.45 -2.92 8.80
CA LEU A 102 1.84 -2.97 8.38
C LEU A 102 2.76 -2.69 9.58
N GLY A 103 3.77 -3.52 9.73
CA GLY A 103 4.76 -3.41 10.78
C GLY A 103 6.03 -2.71 10.32
N LYS A 104 7.16 -3.16 10.86
CA LYS A 104 8.47 -2.55 10.60
C LYS A 104 9.01 -2.91 9.22
N THR A 105 9.92 -2.09 8.72
CA THR A 105 10.77 -2.40 7.57
C THR A 105 11.78 -3.46 7.99
N VAL A 106 11.84 -4.56 7.25
CA VAL A 106 12.76 -5.66 7.52
C VAL A 106 13.91 -5.72 6.53
N GLN A 107 13.75 -5.13 5.34
CA GLN A 107 14.79 -5.13 4.31
C GLN A 107 14.62 -3.94 3.37
N LYS A 108 15.74 -3.42 2.88
CA LYS A 108 15.80 -2.45 1.79
C LYS A 108 16.75 -2.97 0.72
N LEU A 109 16.28 -2.98 -0.53
CA LEU A 109 17.02 -3.47 -1.69
C LEU A 109 17.27 -2.31 -2.64
N PRO A 110 18.53 -1.97 -2.96
CA PRO A 110 18.82 -0.98 -3.98
C PRO A 110 18.31 -1.45 -5.35
N MET A 111 17.60 -0.58 -6.06
CA MET A 111 17.15 -0.85 -7.41
C MET A 111 16.85 0.47 -8.11
N ASP A 112 17.39 0.66 -9.31
CA ASP A 112 17.22 1.91 -10.03
C ASP A 112 15.77 2.09 -10.49
N ALA A 113 15.14 3.16 -10.02
CA ALA A 113 13.78 3.62 -10.36
C ALA A 113 12.74 2.49 -10.48
N PRO A 114 12.53 1.65 -9.45
CA PRO A 114 11.59 0.53 -9.55
C PRO A 114 10.16 1.06 -9.72
N SER A 115 9.41 0.49 -10.66
CA SER A 115 8.07 0.95 -11.01
C SER A 115 7.00 -0.13 -11.03
N ASP A 116 7.40 -1.40 -10.92
CA ASP A 116 6.46 -2.53 -10.88
C ASP A 116 7.07 -3.71 -10.12
N LEU A 117 6.20 -4.51 -9.51
CA LEU A 117 6.55 -5.68 -8.72
C LEU A 117 5.56 -6.81 -9.01
N LYS A 118 6.08 -7.96 -9.40
CA LYS A 118 5.26 -9.16 -9.62
C LYS A 118 5.89 -10.36 -8.94
N PHE A 119 5.05 -11.18 -8.32
CA PHE A 119 5.48 -12.46 -7.77
C PHE A 119 5.19 -13.59 -8.75
N LEU A 120 6.18 -14.42 -8.97
CA LEU A 120 6.00 -15.67 -9.69
C LEU A 120 5.84 -16.80 -8.67
N VAL A 121 4.66 -17.39 -8.64
CA VAL A 121 4.38 -18.53 -7.75
C VAL A 121 4.68 -19.81 -8.53
N ARG A 122 5.60 -20.64 -8.04
CA ARG A 122 5.86 -21.97 -8.62
C ARG A 122 4.74 -22.92 -8.22
N GLN A 123 4.24 -23.59 -9.21
CA GLN A 123 3.23 -24.64 -9.03
C GLN A 123 3.89 -26.00 -8.96
#